data_c76a8399515645d63217714606e5a28a
#
_entry.id   c76a8399515645d63217714606e5a28a
#
_cell.length_a   1.000
_cell.length_b   1.000
_cell.length_c   1.000
_cell.angle_alpha   90.00
_cell.angle_beta   90.00
_cell.angle_gamma   90.00
#
_symmetry.space_group_name_H-M   'P 1'
#
loop_
_entity.id
_entity.type
_entity.pdbx_description
1 polymer ?
#
loop_
_entity_poly.entity_id
_entity_poly.type
_entity_poly.pdbx_seq_one_letter_code
_entity_poly.pdbx_strand_id
1 'polypeptide(L)'
;MITYEEAIDEIFGIFNAAWLDNSAAVVGYVPEVRWPGVEEPEKPDLSKFWARVSQQTVIEGQSSLRNGDAGQRYTTDGLVFVQIFCPKSDSLGMTNGRKLAIIARNSFRGNATSGQVWFRNARINELPPEENWYRFNVVAEYEYDENG
;
A
#
# COMPACT_ATOMS: atom_id res chain seq x y z
N MET A 1 -5.97 -17.94 -11.46
CA MET A 1 -6.17 -17.70 -10.03
C MET A 1 -4.83 -17.50 -9.37
N ILE A 2 -4.79 -16.66 -8.37
CA ILE A 2 -3.56 -16.25 -7.72
C ILE A 2 -3.45 -16.86 -6.33
N THR A 3 -2.23 -17.12 -5.85
CA THR A 3 -2.03 -17.56 -4.47
C THR A 3 -1.97 -16.35 -3.54
N TYR A 4 -2.10 -16.60 -2.24
CA TYR A 4 -2.02 -15.55 -1.23
C TYR A 4 -0.69 -14.77 -1.31
N GLU A 5 0.43 -15.48 -1.36
CA GLU A 5 1.75 -14.83 -1.42
C GLU A 5 1.94 -14.02 -2.71
N GLU A 6 1.48 -14.56 -3.84
CA GLU A 6 1.55 -13.85 -5.11
C GLU A 6 0.69 -12.57 -5.09
N ALA A 7 -0.51 -12.64 -4.48
CA ALA A 7 -1.39 -11.49 -4.35
C ALA A 7 -0.72 -10.37 -3.54
N ILE A 8 -0.11 -10.71 -2.42
CA ILE A 8 0.57 -9.72 -1.58
C ILE A 8 1.76 -9.10 -2.32
N ASP A 9 2.55 -9.91 -3.01
CA ASP A 9 3.68 -9.41 -3.80
C ASP A 9 3.21 -8.46 -4.90
N GLU A 10 2.09 -8.76 -5.56
CA GLU A 10 1.54 -7.90 -6.60
C GLU A 10 0.97 -6.60 -6.04
N ILE A 11 0.31 -6.64 -4.89
CA ILE A 11 -0.21 -5.46 -4.21
C ILE A 11 0.95 -4.51 -3.87
N PHE A 12 2.00 -5.02 -3.26
CA PHE A 12 3.16 -4.21 -2.92
C PHE A 12 3.92 -3.75 -4.16
N GLY A 13 3.99 -4.59 -5.18
CA GLY A 13 4.67 -4.28 -6.44
C GLY A 13 4.04 -3.14 -7.21
N ILE A 14 2.73 -3.05 -7.26
CA ILE A 14 2.04 -1.97 -7.98
C ILE A 14 2.30 -0.61 -7.32
N PHE A 15 2.32 -0.57 -5.99
CA PHE A 15 2.72 0.63 -5.25
C PHE A 15 4.19 0.96 -5.49
N ASN A 16 5.08 -0.03 -5.34
CA ASN A 16 6.51 0.19 -5.44
C ASN A 16 6.92 0.73 -6.80
N ALA A 17 6.34 0.21 -7.88
CA ALA A 17 6.62 0.69 -9.24
C ALA A 17 6.26 2.17 -9.38
N ALA A 18 5.08 2.57 -8.91
CA ALA A 18 4.66 3.97 -8.98
C ALA A 18 5.53 4.88 -8.10
N TRP A 19 5.94 4.38 -6.93
CA TRP A 19 6.78 5.12 -6.00
C TRP A 19 8.17 5.37 -6.57
N LEU A 20 8.80 4.34 -7.14
CA LEU A 20 10.11 4.46 -7.76
C LEU A 20 10.10 5.42 -8.95
N ASP A 21 9.01 5.42 -9.73
CA ASP A 21 8.92 6.24 -10.94
C ASP A 21 8.63 7.71 -10.66
N ASN A 22 7.92 8.03 -9.58
CA ASN A 22 7.33 9.35 -9.41
C ASN A 22 7.78 10.12 -8.16
N SER A 23 8.20 9.46 -7.10
CA SER A 23 8.44 10.13 -5.82
C SER A 23 9.66 11.05 -5.84
N ALA A 24 10.70 10.71 -6.58
CA ALA A 24 11.91 11.53 -6.66
C ALA A 24 11.65 12.89 -7.29
N ALA A 25 10.65 13.01 -8.16
CA ALA A 25 10.26 14.29 -8.76
C ALA A 25 9.67 15.25 -7.72
N VAL A 26 9.18 14.74 -6.60
CA VAL A 26 8.56 15.55 -5.54
C VAL A 26 9.60 16.03 -4.52
N VAL A 27 10.45 15.12 -4.05
CA VAL A 27 11.36 15.40 -2.92
C VAL A 27 12.85 15.32 -3.28
N GLY A 28 13.19 14.98 -4.53
CA GLY A 28 14.58 14.93 -5.01
C GLY A 28 15.28 13.60 -4.76
N TYR A 29 14.63 12.63 -4.17
CA TYR A 29 15.13 11.28 -3.92
C TYR A 29 13.93 10.34 -3.78
N VAL A 30 14.15 9.04 -3.91
CA VAL A 30 13.11 8.05 -3.62
C VAL A 30 13.04 7.83 -2.13
N PRO A 31 11.95 8.22 -1.44
CA PRO A 31 11.84 8.01 0.00
C PRO A 31 11.91 6.54 0.35
N GLU A 32 12.59 6.23 1.45
CA GLU A 32 12.71 4.87 1.96
C GLU A 32 11.33 4.28 2.23
N VAL A 33 11.17 3.01 1.84
CA VAL A 33 9.95 2.25 2.13
C VAL A 33 10.31 1.11 3.09
N ARG A 34 9.59 1.04 4.20
CA ARG A 34 9.76 -0.05 5.17
C ARG A 34 8.65 -1.07 4.96
N TRP A 35 9.07 -2.26 4.55
CA TRP A 35 8.18 -3.35 4.19
C TRP A 35 7.89 -4.26 5.39
N PRO A 36 6.74 -4.94 5.44
CA PRO A 36 6.46 -5.91 6.49
C PRO A 36 7.50 -7.04 6.49
N GLY A 37 7.91 -7.45 7.68
CA GLY A 37 8.85 -8.56 7.84
C GLY A 37 10.31 -8.22 7.57
N VAL A 38 10.60 -6.97 7.21
CA VAL A 38 11.97 -6.51 7.01
C VAL A 38 12.37 -5.63 8.19
N GLU A 39 13.36 -6.06 8.95
CA GLU A 39 13.86 -5.27 10.06
C GLU A 39 14.83 -4.21 9.56
N GLU A 40 14.59 -2.97 9.96
CA GLU A 40 15.50 -1.86 9.71
C GLU A 40 16.16 -1.51 11.04
N PRO A 41 17.46 -1.77 11.20
CA PRO A 41 18.12 -1.57 12.49
C PRO A 41 18.28 -0.12 12.87
N GLU A 42 18.19 0.79 11.90
CA GLU A 42 18.38 2.22 12.12
C GLU A 42 17.05 2.94 12.18
N LYS A 43 16.98 3.98 13.01
CA LYS A 43 15.84 4.88 13.02
C LYS A 43 15.82 5.71 11.74
N PRO A 44 14.61 6.09 11.26
CA PRO A 44 14.52 6.96 10.09
C PRO A 44 15.22 8.29 10.32
N ASP A 45 15.83 8.83 9.25
CA ASP A 45 16.42 10.16 9.27
C ASP A 45 15.31 11.19 9.48
N LEU A 46 15.43 12.01 10.52
CA LEU A 46 14.42 13.00 10.90
C LEU A 46 14.25 14.12 9.87
N SER A 47 15.17 14.24 8.93
CA SER A 47 15.11 15.28 7.88
C SER A 47 14.56 14.76 6.56
N LYS A 48 14.22 13.48 6.45
CA LYS A 48 13.78 12.85 5.19
C LYS A 48 12.41 12.22 5.30
N PHE A 49 11.69 12.23 4.17
CA PHE A 49 10.44 11.52 4.03
C PHE A 49 10.70 10.01 3.99
N TRP A 50 9.76 9.24 4.51
CA TRP A 50 9.79 7.78 4.41
C TRP A 50 8.37 7.23 4.49
N ALA A 51 8.20 5.97 4.12
CA ALA A 51 6.90 5.33 4.13
C ALA A 51 6.98 3.94 4.75
N ARG A 52 5.86 3.50 5.30
CA ARG A 52 5.69 2.14 5.82
C ARG A 52 4.49 1.52 5.13
N VAL A 53 4.66 0.30 4.64
CA VAL A 53 3.60 -0.44 3.96
C VAL A 53 3.16 -1.61 4.83
N SER A 54 1.86 -1.83 4.88
CA SER A 54 1.29 -2.98 5.58
C SER A 54 -0.01 -3.40 4.89
N GLN A 55 -0.51 -4.57 5.26
CA GLN A 55 -1.78 -5.06 4.75
C GLN A 55 -2.51 -5.83 5.83
N GLN A 56 -3.82 -5.95 5.67
CA GLN A 56 -4.67 -6.69 6.60
C GLN A 56 -5.75 -7.40 5.81
N THR A 57 -5.86 -8.72 6.00
CA THR A 57 -6.99 -9.48 5.50
C THR A 57 -8.19 -9.21 6.39
N VAL A 58 -9.30 -8.80 5.79
CA VAL A 58 -10.53 -8.48 6.53
C VAL A 58 -11.47 -9.66 6.50
N ILE A 59 -11.75 -10.20 5.33
CA ILE A 59 -12.65 -11.35 5.14
C ILE A 59 -12.01 -12.31 4.15
N GLU A 60 -12.06 -13.57 4.49
CA GLU A 60 -11.69 -14.67 3.63
C GLU A 60 -12.84 -15.65 3.63
N GLY A 61 -13.45 -15.89 2.49
CA GLY A 61 -14.65 -16.72 2.44
C GLY A 61 -14.78 -17.48 1.14
N GLN A 62 -15.57 -18.53 1.20
CA GLN A 62 -15.90 -19.33 0.04
C GLN A 62 -16.92 -18.58 -0.81
N SER A 63 -16.54 -18.25 -2.06
CA SER A 63 -17.41 -17.47 -2.95
C SER A 63 -18.24 -18.34 -3.88
N SER A 64 -17.96 -19.65 -3.95
CA SER A 64 -18.76 -20.57 -4.74
C SER A 64 -18.94 -21.89 -4.00
N LEU A 65 -20.17 -22.41 -4.04
CA LEU A 65 -20.50 -23.74 -3.54
C LEU A 65 -20.55 -24.67 -4.74
N ARG A 66 -19.52 -25.48 -4.92
CA ARG A 66 -19.50 -26.49 -5.97
C ARG A 66 -19.45 -27.87 -5.36
N ASN A 67 -20.37 -28.70 -5.82
CA ASN A 67 -20.30 -30.14 -5.59
C ASN A 67 -19.55 -30.74 -6.76
N GLY A 68 -18.45 -31.39 -6.48
CA GLY A 68 -17.68 -32.06 -7.49
C GLY A 68 -16.20 -31.72 -7.40
N ASP A 69 -15.52 -32.12 -8.45
CA ASP A 69 -14.05 -32.10 -8.57
C ASP A 69 -13.48 -30.78 -9.03
N ALA A 70 -14.29 -29.83 -9.46
CA ALA A 70 -13.83 -28.49 -9.75
C ALA A 70 -13.56 -27.78 -8.43
N GLY A 71 -12.38 -27.23 -8.26
CA GLY A 71 -11.98 -26.54 -7.04
C GLY A 71 -12.97 -25.47 -6.61
N GLN A 72 -13.05 -25.26 -5.34
CA GLN A 72 -13.88 -24.20 -4.78
C GLN A 72 -13.17 -22.86 -4.87
N ARG A 73 -13.92 -21.80 -5.11
CA ARG A 73 -13.38 -20.47 -5.22
C ARG A 73 -13.52 -19.75 -3.88
N TYR A 74 -12.44 -19.18 -3.43
CA TYR A 74 -12.41 -18.39 -2.22
C TYR A 74 -12.09 -16.94 -2.58
N THR A 75 -12.82 -16.02 -2.00
CA THR A 75 -12.60 -14.59 -2.20
C THR A 75 -12.01 -14.00 -0.94
N THR A 76 -10.93 -13.25 -1.10
CA THR A 76 -10.27 -12.53 -0.01
C THR A 76 -10.47 -11.04 -0.22
N ASP A 77 -10.96 -10.38 0.80
CA ASP A 77 -11.05 -8.92 0.90
C ASP A 77 -10.09 -8.44 1.97
N GLY A 78 -9.37 -7.39 1.68
CA GLY A 78 -8.44 -6.82 2.63
C GLY A 78 -8.19 -5.34 2.42
N LEU A 79 -7.27 -4.84 3.21
CA LEU A 79 -6.83 -3.44 3.15
C LEU A 79 -5.33 -3.39 3.00
N VAL A 80 -4.85 -2.51 2.14
CA VAL A 80 -3.44 -2.15 2.06
C VAL A 80 -3.29 -0.73 2.57
N PHE A 81 -2.25 -0.53 3.37
CA PHE A 81 -1.94 0.76 3.97
C PHE A 81 -0.57 1.21 3.52
N VAL A 82 -0.48 2.46 3.09
CA VAL A 82 0.80 3.14 2.89
C VAL A 82 0.80 4.35 3.81
N GLN A 83 1.59 4.27 4.86
CA GLN A 83 1.72 5.34 5.83
C GLN A 83 2.93 6.17 5.48
N ILE A 84 2.73 7.46 5.22
CA ILE A 84 3.78 8.37 4.77
C ILE A 84 4.14 9.31 5.92
N PHE A 85 5.43 9.37 6.22
CA PHE A 85 5.99 10.18 7.28
C PHE A 85 6.74 11.36 6.67
N CYS A 86 6.35 12.57 7.05
CA CYS A 86 6.86 13.80 6.48
C CYS A 86 7.60 14.58 7.56
N PRO A 87 8.88 14.97 7.34
CA PRO A 87 9.65 15.62 8.37
C PRO A 87 9.08 17.00 8.72
N LYS A 88 8.86 17.26 10.00
CA LYS A 88 8.41 18.57 10.47
C LYS A 88 9.45 19.66 10.25
N SER A 89 10.73 19.29 10.13
CA SER A 89 11.80 20.21 9.84
C SER A 89 11.78 20.78 8.42
N ASP A 90 11.04 20.14 7.52
CA ASP A 90 10.88 20.59 6.14
C ASP A 90 9.69 21.56 6.05
N SER A 91 9.93 22.78 5.56
CA SER A 91 8.88 23.78 5.42
C SER A 91 7.77 23.38 4.45
N LEU A 92 8.08 22.46 3.53
CA LEU A 92 7.13 21.92 2.57
C LEU A 92 6.67 20.49 2.93
N GLY A 93 6.88 20.08 4.18
CA GLY A 93 6.56 18.72 4.63
C GLY A 93 5.12 18.31 4.34
N MET A 94 4.14 19.15 4.69
CA MET A 94 2.74 18.86 4.43
C MET A 94 2.42 18.85 2.94
N THR A 95 2.90 19.86 2.20
CA THR A 95 2.62 19.98 0.76
C THR A 95 3.21 18.81 -0.01
N ASN A 96 4.47 18.50 0.22
CA ASN A 96 5.11 17.37 -0.46
C ASN A 96 4.57 16.04 0.02
N GLY A 97 4.19 15.95 1.28
CA GLY A 97 3.51 14.76 1.82
C GLY A 97 2.20 14.47 1.11
N ARG A 98 1.40 15.49 0.81
CA ARG A 98 0.17 15.33 0.04
C ARG A 98 0.45 14.85 -1.38
N LYS A 99 1.51 15.37 -2.02
CA LYS A 99 1.91 14.92 -3.36
C LYS A 99 2.34 13.46 -3.36
N LEU A 100 3.10 13.05 -2.34
CA LEU A 100 3.50 11.64 -2.19
C LEU A 100 2.29 10.74 -1.92
N ALA A 101 1.36 11.22 -1.10
CA ALA A 101 0.13 10.48 -0.82
C ALA A 101 -0.73 10.27 -2.09
N ILE A 102 -0.76 11.27 -2.97
CA ILE A 102 -1.45 11.15 -4.26
C ILE A 102 -0.79 10.07 -5.14
N ILE A 103 0.52 10.01 -5.17
CA ILE A 103 1.25 8.96 -5.91
C ILE A 103 0.84 7.58 -5.40
N ALA A 104 0.85 7.39 -4.08
CA ALA A 104 0.48 6.12 -3.47
C ALA A 104 -0.97 5.75 -3.76
N ARG A 105 -1.89 6.70 -3.56
CA ARG A 105 -3.32 6.49 -3.84
C ARG A 105 -3.56 6.12 -5.29
N ASN A 106 -2.95 6.84 -6.21
CA ASN A 106 -3.16 6.64 -7.63
C ASN A 106 -2.54 5.33 -8.13
N SER A 107 -1.56 4.77 -7.42
CA SER A 107 -1.03 3.44 -7.75
C SER A 107 -2.11 2.35 -7.64
N PHE A 108 -3.07 2.54 -6.75
CA PHE A 108 -4.18 1.60 -6.53
C PHE A 108 -5.45 2.00 -7.27
N ARG A 109 -5.72 3.30 -7.37
CA ARG A 109 -7.01 3.82 -7.85
C ARG A 109 -7.28 3.40 -9.29
N GLY A 110 -8.38 2.67 -9.50
CA GLY A 110 -8.80 2.23 -10.82
C GLY A 110 -7.89 1.21 -11.48
N ASN A 111 -6.98 0.62 -10.72
CA ASN A 111 -6.02 -0.36 -11.24
C ASN A 111 -6.37 -1.77 -10.78
N ALA A 112 -5.82 -2.73 -11.52
CA ALA A 112 -5.80 -4.13 -11.14
C ALA A 112 -4.43 -4.70 -11.49
N THR A 113 -4.02 -5.74 -10.79
CA THR A 113 -2.76 -6.41 -11.10
C THR A 113 -2.93 -7.45 -12.20
N SER A 114 -1.83 -7.93 -12.76
CA SER A 114 -1.85 -8.99 -13.78
C SER A 114 -2.45 -10.29 -13.24
N GLY A 115 -2.32 -10.57 -11.95
CA GLY A 115 -2.91 -11.74 -11.28
C GLY A 115 -4.36 -11.53 -10.84
N GLN A 116 -4.97 -10.42 -11.24
CA GLN A 116 -6.36 -10.09 -10.96
C GLN A 116 -6.65 -9.79 -9.49
N VAL A 117 -5.81 -8.98 -8.88
CA VAL A 117 -6.14 -8.29 -7.63
C VAL A 117 -6.74 -6.94 -8.01
N TRP A 118 -7.95 -6.67 -7.54
CA TRP A 118 -8.67 -5.42 -7.81
C TRP A 118 -8.64 -4.54 -6.58
N PHE A 119 -8.61 -3.22 -6.82
CA PHE A 119 -8.61 -2.21 -5.77
C PHE A 119 -9.83 -1.31 -5.89
N ARG A 120 -10.34 -0.89 -4.73
CA ARG A 120 -11.46 0.05 -4.66
C ARG A 120 -11.28 0.97 -3.46
N ASN A 121 -11.98 2.10 -3.50
CA ASN A 121 -12.02 3.05 -2.39
C ASN A 121 -10.65 3.51 -1.92
N ALA A 122 -9.70 3.69 -2.85
CA ALA A 122 -8.40 4.23 -2.53
C ALA A 122 -8.55 5.68 -2.05
N ARG A 123 -8.04 5.97 -0.86
CA ARG A 123 -8.25 7.26 -0.19
C ARG A 123 -7.04 7.67 0.63
N ILE A 124 -6.98 8.97 0.92
CA ILE A 124 -5.93 9.55 1.74
C ILE A 124 -6.57 10.05 3.04
N ASN A 125 -6.02 9.64 4.16
CA ASN A 125 -6.40 10.15 5.48
C ASN A 125 -5.23 10.90 6.08
N GLU A 126 -5.43 12.15 6.50
CA GLU A 126 -4.41 12.89 7.25
C GLU A 126 -4.54 12.52 8.71
N LEU A 127 -3.46 12.03 9.29
CA LEU A 127 -3.44 11.59 10.68
C LEU A 127 -2.94 12.71 11.60
N PRO A 128 -3.24 12.64 12.90
CA PRO A 128 -2.64 13.56 13.87
C PRO A 128 -1.12 13.47 13.82
N PRO A 129 -0.41 14.60 13.91
CA PRO A 129 1.04 14.60 13.83
C PRO A 129 1.68 13.93 15.05
N GLU A 130 2.81 13.27 14.83
CA GLU A 130 3.69 12.80 15.88
C GLU A 130 4.73 13.86 16.19
N GLU A 131 5.60 13.59 17.16
CA GLU A 131 6.62 14.56 17.60
C GLU A 131 7.49 15.10 16.45
N ASN A 132 7.94 14.20 15.57
CA ASN A 132 8.88 14.55 14.49
C ASN A 132 8.26 14.52 13.10
N TRP A 133 7.00 14.08 12.96
CA TRP A 133 6.42 13.74 11.67
C TRP A 133 5.00 14.25 11.53
N TYR A 134 4.69 14.81 10.34
CA TYR A 134 3.33 14.81 9.83
C TYR A 134 3.08 13.46 9.16
N ARG A 135 1.87 12.96 9.25
CA ARG A 135 1.56 11.61 8.77
C ARG A 135 0.34 11.59 7.87
N PHE A 136 0.45 10.83 6.79
CA PHE A 136 -0.66 10.52 5.91
C PHE A 136 -0.81 9.01 5.83
N ASN A 137 -2.05 8.54 5.83
CA ASN A 137 -2.34 7.12 5.66
C ASN A 137 -3.14 6.95 4.37
N VAL A 138 -2.53 6.29 3.39
CA VAL A 138 -3.21 5.93 2.14
C VAL A 138 -3.76 4.53 2.34
N VAL A 139 -5.05 4.37 2.10
CA VAL A 139 -5.75 3.10 2.30
C VAL A 139 -6.43 2.72 0.99
N ALA A 140 -6.27 1.49 0.57
CA ALA A 140 -7.04 0.92 -0.53
C ALA A 140 -7.60 -0.42 -0.10
N GLU A 141 -8.84 -0.69 -0.51
CA GLU A 141 -9.45 -2.01 -0.34
C GLU A 141 -9.04 -2.86 -1.52
N TYR A 142 -8.68 -4.11 -1.26
CA TYR A 142 -8.35 -5.05 -2.33
C TYR A 142 -9.21 -6.31 -2.25
N GLU A 143 -9.35 -6.96 -3.39
CA GLU A 143 -10.09 -8.21 -3.50
C GLU A 143 -9.40 -9.10 -4.53
N TYR A 144 -9.31 -10.37 -4.23
CA TYR A 144 -8.86 -11.38 -5.20
C TYR A 144 -9.49 -12.73 -4.90
N ASP A 145 -9.48 -13.59 -5.93
CA ASP A 145 -9.99 -14.96 -5.83
C ASP A 145 -8.84 -15.95 -5.92
N GLU A 146 -8.93 -17.03 -5.15
CA GLU A 146 -8.02 -18.14 -5.26
C GLU A 146 -8.77 -19.47 -5.22
N ASN A 147 -8.18 -20.52 -5.80
CA ASN A 147 -8.68 -21.88 -5.68
C ASN A 147 -8.17 -22.49 -4.39
N GLY A 148 -9.08 -23.00 -3.61
CA GLY A 148 -8.76 -23.67 -2.35
C GLY A 148 -8.47 -25.15 -2.53
#